data_1a77977ecac6ff66d4373990bbfc1a8c
#
_entry.id   1a77977ecac6ff66d4373990bbfc1a8c
#
_cell.length_a   1.000
_cell.length_b   1.000
_cell.length_c   1.000
_cell.angle_alpha   90.00
_cell.angle_beta   90.00
_cell.angle_gamma   90.00
#
_symmetry.space_group_name_H-M   'P 1'
#
loop_
_entity.id
_entity.type
_entity.pdbx_description
1 polymer ?
#
loop_
_entity_poly.entity_id
_entity_poly.type
_entity_poly.pdbx_seq_one_letter_code
_entity_poly.pdbx_strand_id
1 'polypeptide(L)'
;VLGKIVKSDSHINYVCQIHGPHEVEDEPAPVDYAFGRFVRVAIRTRPAEQLDSLFAYAPENRQEPTSYAVGVIYDTILLNPAFGSLGPRLSNESQVELFSPDYIAEKAVLIYIMMLGMVEIAPDAGGNANVVSVTHGIPLVSLELGSEVETMSDEEVSAFHYFRDPVESGRQQRYLHMGYLPHILTQRSSLLPMVTLRIIDQLERLFPQNLALLSIVKRNFAWRLKVETTG
;
A
#
# COMPACT_ATOMS: atom_id res chain seq x y z
N VAL A 1 -7.52 -4.66 -8.70
CA VAL A 1 -7.34 -3.19 -8.57
C VAL A 1 -8.36 -2.65 -7.59
N LEU A 2 -7.94 -1.82 -6.62
CA LEU A 2 -8.85 -1.20 -5.65
C LEU A 2 -9.43 0.12 -6.16
N GLY A 3 -8.60 0.94 -6.76
CA GLY A 3 -8.95 2.30 -7.14
C GLY A 3 -7.77 3.07 -7.68
N LYS A 4 -7.87 4.40 -7.66
CA LYS A 4 -6.85 5.29 -8.22
C LYS A 4 -6.44 6.37 -7.22
N ILE A 5 -5.17 6.77 -7.26
CA ILE A 5 -4.66 7.90 -6.49
C ILE A 5 -5.31 9.19 -7.02
N VAL A 6 -6.01 9.89 -6.14
CA VAL A 6 -6.73 11.14 -6.48
C VAL A 6 -6.13 12.38 -5.82
N LYS A 7 -5.31 12.19 -4.77
CA LYS A 7 -4.69 13.27 -4.02
C LYS A 7 -3.47 12.78 -3.23
N SER A 8 -2.57 13.68 -2.91
CA SER A 8 -1.56 13.45 -1.86
C SER A 8 -1.58 14.61 -0.86
N ASP A 9 -1.39 14.30 0.43
CA ASP A 9 -1.22 15.29 1.49
C ASP A 9 0.26 15.55 1.78
N SER A 10 1.12 14.62 1.40
CA SER A 10 2.58 14.69 1.50
C SER A 10 3.21 13.67 0.57
N HIS A 11 4.55 13.65 0.52
CA HIS A 11 5.32 12.67 -0.27
C HIS A 11 5.03 11.20 0.10
N ILE A 12 4.47 10.95 1.28
CA ILE A 12 4.25 9.61 1.83
C ILE A 12 2.78 9.30 2.10
N ASN A 13 1.90 10.31 2.12
CA ASN A 13 0.48 10.15 2.40
C ASN A 13 -0.34 10.43 1.16
N TYR A 14 -1.02 9.41 0.69
CA TYR A 14 -1.83 9.45 -0.52
C TYR A 14 -3.29 9.11 -0.22
N VAL A 15 -4.17 9.67 -1.01
CA VAL A 15 -5.61 9.36 -1.00
C VAL A 15 -5.94 8.63 -2.27
N CYS A 16 -6.53 7.46 -2.13
CA CYS A 16 -7.04 6.66 -3.23
C CYS A 16 -8.57 6.67 -3.18
N GLN A 17 -9.20 6.93 -4.31
CA GLN A 17 -10.62 6.70 -4.50
C GLN A 17 -10.83 5.26 -4.94
N ILE A 18 -11.64 4.53 -4.19
CA ILE A 18 -12.04 3.16 -4.52
C ILE A 18 -12.95 3.20 -5.74
N HIS A 19 -12.77 2.24 -6.65
CA HIS A 19 -13.66 2.09 -7.80
C HIS A 19 -15.11 1.87 -7.36
N GLY A 20 -15.99 2.65 -7.95
CA GLY A 20 -17.43 2.54 -7.74
C GLY A 20 -18.05 1.43 -8.57
N PRO A 21 -19.37 1.22 -8.38
CA PRO A 21 -20.13 0.28 -9.18
C PRO A 21 -19.98 0.56 -10.69
N HIS A 22 -19.76 -0.49 -11.48
CA HIS A 22 -19.59 -0.44 -12.94
C HIS A 22 -18.30 0.20 -13.48
N GLU A 23 -17.36 0.61 -12.64
CA GLU A 23 -16.05 1.09 -13.11
C GLU A 23 -15.07 -0.04 -13.40
N VAL A 24 -15.25 -1.18 -12.73
CA VAL A 24 -14.45 -2.41 -12.90
C VAL A 24 -15.34 -3.65 -12.86
N GLU A 25 -14.88 -4.76 -13.47
CA GLU A 25 -15.63 -6.03 -13.46
C GLU A 25 -15.83 -6.58 -12.05
N ASP A 26 -14.75 -6.58 -11.25
CA ASP A 26 -14.76 -7.02 -9.85
C ASP A 26 -14.72 -5.79 -8.94
N GLU A 27 -15.89 -5.38 -8.45
CA GLU A 27 -16.01 -4.26 -7.51
C GLU A 27 -15.32 -4.60 -6.18
N PRO A 28 -14.43 -3.72 -5.68
CA PRO A 28 -13.74 -3.96 -4.41
C PRO A 28 -14.72 -4.00 -3.23
N ALA A 29 -14.72 -5.09 -2.49
CA ALA A 29 -15.49 -5.21 -1.26
C ALA A 29 -14.78 -4.50 -0.08
N PRO A 30 -15.50 -4.09 0.98
CA PRO A 30 -14.90 -3.43 2.14
C PRO A 30 -13.75 -4.20 2.80
N VAL A 31 -13.72 -5.53 2.66
CA VAL A 31 -12.63 -6.38 3.15
C VAL A 31 -11.33 -6.20 2.37
N ASP A 32 -11.40 -5.78 1.10
CA ASP A 32 -10.24 -5.63 0.23
C ASP A 32 -9.45 -4.37 0.53
N TYR A 33 -10.12 -3.35 1.07
CA TYR A 33 -9.51 -2.09 1.52
C TYR A 33 -9.61 -1.88 3.03
N ALA A 34 -9.61 -2.97 3.78
CA ALA A 34 -9.70 -2.92 5.24
C ALA A 34 -8.49 -2.21 5.88
N PHE A 35 -8.72 -1.63 7.05
CA PHE A 35 -7.71 -0.98 7.88
C PHE A 35 -6.50 -1.90 8.16
N GLY A 36 -5.30 -1.43 7.85
CA GLY A 36 -4.05 -2.18 7.99
C GLY A 36 -3.73 -3.11 6.81
N ARG A 37 -4.51 -3.07 5.72
CA ARG A 37 -4.21 -3.85 4.51
C ARG A 37 -3.02 -3.25 3.77
N PHE A 38 -2.10 -4.11 3.31
CA PHE A 38 -1.00 -3.68 2.46
C PHE A 38 -1.48 -3.52 1.02
N VAL A 39 -0.97 -2.46 0.39
CA VAL A 39 -1.25 -2.14 -1.01
C VAL A 39 0.05 -1.83 -1.74
N ARG A 40 0.02 -1.98 -3.06
CA ARG A 40 1.10 -1.58 -3.94
C ARG A 40 0.59 -0.66 -5.05
N VAL A 41 1.48 0.19 -5.54
CA VAL A 41 1.21 1.11 -6.63
C VAL A 41 2.39 1.04 -7.59
N ALA A 42 2.14 0.76 -8.86
CA ALA A 42 3.19 0.72 -9.86
C ALA A 42 3.79 2.13 -10.04
N ILE A 43 5.12 2.20 -10.02
CA ILE A 43 5.87 3.42 -10.31
C ILE A 43 6.24 3.39 -11.79
N ARG A 44 5.84 4.41 -12.54
CA ARG A 44 6.28 4.56 -13.93
C ARG A 44 7.76 4.95 -13.95
N THR A 45 8.60 4.02 -14.33
CA THR A 45 9.96 4.35 -14.75
C THR A 45 9.91 4.85 -16.21
N ARG A 46 10.47 6.01 -16.47
CA ARG A 46 10.76 6.36 -17.87
C ARG A 46 11.74 5.33 -18.38
N PRO A 47 11.50 4.72 -19.56
CA PRO A 47 12.55 3.93 -20.20
C PRO A 47 13.79 4.83 -20.26
N ALA A 48 14.94 4.30 -19.85
CA ALA A 48 16.19 5.03 -19.92
C ALA A 48 16.30 5.60 -21.33
N GLU A 49 16.15 6.93 -21.44
CA GLU A 49 16.13 7.58 -22.74
C GLU A 49 17.45 7.22 -23.43
N GLN A 50 17.32 6.54 -24.53
CA GLN A 50 18.14 6.46 -25.76
C GLN A 50 19.50 7.19 -25.82
N LEU A 51 19.99 7.82 -24.76
CA LEU A 51 21.34 8.36 -24.76
C LEU A 51 22.43 7.27 -24.76
N ASP A 52 22.12 6.09 -24.21
CA ASP A 52 23.00 4.94 -24.21
C ASP A 52 22.88 4.07 -25.48
N SER A 53 21.88 4.29 -26.33
CA SER A 53 21.64 3.48 -27.53
C SER A 53 22.69 3.73 -28.64
N LEU A 54 23.51 4.76 -28.53
CA LEU A 54 24.62 5.00 -29.47
C LEU A 54 25.85 4.14 -29.17
N PHE A 55 25.95 3.51 -27.99
CA PHE A 55 27.15 2.77 -27.57
C PHE A 55 26.89 1.39 -26.94
N ALA A 56 25.64 1.01 -26.71
CA ALA A 56 25.35 -0.24 -26.05
C ALA A 56 24.84 -1.30 -27.03
N TYR A 57 25.63 -2.34 -27.19
CA TYR A 57 25.18 -3.63 -27.68
C TYR A 57 24.37 -4.28 -26.54
N ALA A 58 23.17 -3.75 -26.30
CA ALA A 58 22.26 -4.30 -25.28
C ALA A 58 21.58 -5.55 -25.88
N PRO A 59 21.59 -6.70 -25.19
CA PRO A 59 20.80 -7.84 -25.62
C PRO A 59 19.33 -7.47 -25.54
N GLU A 60 18.63 -7.59 -26.65
CA GLU A 60 17.22 -7.18 -26.90
C GLU A 60 16.15 -7.81 -26.01
N ASN A 61 16.50 -8.48 -24.91
CA ASN A 61 15.55 -9.30 -24.14
C ASN A 61 15.67 -9.16 -22.61
N ARG A 62 16.13 -8.02 -22.08
CA ARG A 62 15.98 -7.73 -20.66
C ARG A 62 14.68 -6.97 -20.46
N GLN A 63 13.64 -7.67 -19.99
CA GLN A 63 12.48 -7.01 -19.39
C GLN A 63 12.97 -6.20 -18.20
N GLU A 64 12.78 -4.88 -18.27
CA GLU A 64 13.15 -3.99 -17.17
C GLU A 64 12.36 -4.34 -15.91
N PRO A 65 12.99 -4.27 -14.72
CA PRO A 65 12.27 -4.52 -13.48
C PRO A 65 11.16 -3.48 -13.30
N THR A 66 9.99 -3.95 -12.86
CA THR A 66 8.88 -3.07 -12.50
C THR A 66 9.02 -2.68 -11.03
N SER A 67 9.04 -1.37 -10.76
CA SER A 67 9.10 -0.83 -9.41
C SER A 67 7.70 -0.54 -8.88
N TYR A 68 7.45 -0.92 -7.64
CA TYR A 68 6.21 -0.64 -6.93
C TYR A 68 6.49 0.09 -5.62
N ALA A 69 5.72 1.13 -5.34
CA ALA A 69 5.63 1.66 -3.99
C ALA A 69 4.70 0.76 -3.16
N VAL A 70 5.12 0.45 -1.95
CA VAL A 70 4.35 -0.33 -0.98
C VAL A 70 3.82 0.59 0.11
N GLY A 71 2.53 0.48 0.40
CA GLY A 71 1.87 1.26 1.42
C GLY A 71 0.93 0.43 2.28
N VAL A 72 0.37 1.07 3.31
CA VAL A 72 -0.65 0.50 4.18
C VAL A 72 -1.85 1.43 4.28
N ILE A 73 -3.05 0.87 4.27
CA ILE A 73 -4.28 1.62 4.48
C ILE A 73 -4.42 1.92 5.97
N TYR A 74 -4.53 3.21 6.33
CA TYR A 74 -4.61 3.61 7.73
C TYR A 74 -5.87 4.40 8.09
N ASP A 75 -6.68 4.81 7.10
CA ASP A 75 -7.95 5.50 7.34
C ASP A 75 -8.89 5.32 6.14
N THR A 76 -10.19 5.51 6.36
CA THR A 76 -11.23 5.44 5.33
C THR A 76 -12.26 6.54 5.56
N ILE A 77 -12.58 7.29 4.52
CA ILE A 77 -13.62 8.33 4.53
C ILE A 77 -14.68 7.98 3.50
N LEU A 78 -15.92 8.05 3.93
CA LEU A 78 -17.09 7.92 3.05
C LEU A 78 -17.59 9.32 2.68
N LEU A 79 -17.61 9.62 1.39
CA LEU A 79 -18.21 10.85 0.87
C LEU A 79 -19.61 10.57 0.34
N ASN A 80 -20.56 11.32 0.87
CA ASN A 80 -21.91 11.37 0.34
C ASN A 80 -22.34 12.83 0.20
N PRO A 81 -22.22 13.44 -0.99
CA PRO A 81 -22.55 14.84 -1.22
C PRO A 81 -24.02 15.17 -0.95
N ALA A 82 -24.91 14.20 -1.07
CA ALA A 82 -26.33 14.36 -0.75
C ALA A 82 -26.56 14.59 0.76
N PHE A 83 -25.61 14.21 1.61
CA PHE A 83 -25.68 14.42 3.05
C PHE A 83 -25.28 15.87 3.38
N GLY A 84 -26.21 16.66 3.81
CA GLY A 84 -25.95 18.08 4.20
C GLY A 84 -26.58 19.13 3.30
N SER A 85 -26.90 18.83 2.04
CA SER A 85 -27.58 19.77 1.16
C SER A 85 -29.11 19.75 1.26
N LEU A 86 -29.69 18.61 1.59
CA LEU A 86 -31.16 18.38 1.61
C LEU A 86 -31.69 17.65 2.86
N GLY A 87 -30.84 17.39 3.86
CA GLY A 87 -31.16 16.54 5.02
C GLY A 87 -31.12 15.03 4.66
N PRO A 88 -31.26 14.15 5.66
CA PRO A 88 -31.26 12.72 5.40
C PRO A 88 -32.50 12.31 4.59
N ARG A 89 -32.35 12.23 3.28
CA ARG A 89 -33.37 11.64 2.43
C ARG A 89 -33.17 10.14 2.40
N LEU A 90 -34.16 9.44 2.97
CA LEU A 90 -34.35 8.00 2.77
C LEU A 90 -35.01 7.77 1.38
N SER A 91 -34.42 8.27 0.30
CA SER A 91 -34.86 7.93 -1.04
C SER A 91 -34.32 6.56 -1.40
N ASN A 92 -35.19 5.69 -1.91
CA ASN A 92 -34.77 4.40 -2.46
C ASN A 92 -33.73 4.63 -3.55
N GLU A 93 -32.65 3.86 -3.54
CA GLU A 93 -31.55 3.97 -4.52
C GLU A 93 -32.07 3.99 -5.97
N SER A 94 -33.06 3.17 -6.28
CA SER A 94 -33.73 3.12 -7.59
C SER A 94 -34.39 4.44 -8.02
N GLN A 95 -34.81 5.30 -7.10
CA GLN A 95 -35.35 6.63 -7.46
C GLN A 95 -34.23 7.65 -7.71
N VAL A 96 -33.13 7.54 -7.00
CA VAL A 96 -31.96 8.40 -7.25
C VAL A 96 -31.30 8.05 -8.58
N GLU A 97 -31.19 6.77 -8.91
CA GLU A 97 -30.71 6.27 -10.21
C GLU A 97 -31.51 6.81 -11.38
N LEU A 98 -32.84 6.85 -11.25
CA LEU A 98 -33.74 7.25 -12.33
C LEU A 98 -33.79 8.77 -12.54
N PHE A 99 -33.75 9.56 -11.45
CA PHE A 99 -34.00 11.01 -11.49
C PHE A 99 -32.76 11.87 -11.32
N SER A 100 -31.65 11.30 -10.84
CA SER A 100 -30.43 12.05 -10.60
C SER A 100 -29.21 11.11 -10.61
N PRO A 101 -28.87 10.51 -11.76
CA PRO A 101 -27.76 9.57 -11.88
C PRO A 101 -26.42 10.21 -11.46
N ASP A 102 -26.25 11.51 -11.65
CA ASP A 102 -25.06 12.26 -11.26
C ASP A 102 -24.78 12.20 -9.74
N TYR A 103 -25.83 12.09 -8.90
CA TYR A 103 -25.66 11.96 -7.44
C TYR A 103 -25.10 10.62 -6.99
N ILE A 104 -25.27 9.58 -7.79
CA ILE A 104 -24.70 8.24 -7.49
C ILE A 104 -23.20 8.24 -7.79
N ALA A 105 -22.82 8.91 -8.88
CA ALA A 105 -21.43 9.08 -9.27
C ALA A 105 -20.61 9.91 -8.29
N GLU A 106 -21.26 10.73 -7.46
CA GLU A 106 -20.59 11.56 -6.45
C GLU A 106 -20.33 10.84 -5.11
N LYS A 107 -20.97 9.69 -4.84
CA LYS A 107 -20.65 8.87 -3.68
C LYS A 107 -19.28 8.23 -3.87
N ALA A 108 -18.37 8.48 -2.95
CA ALA A 108 -17.03 7.92 -3.04
C ALA A 108 -16.55 7.34 -1.71
N VAL A 109 -15.81 6.27 -1.79
CA VAL A 109 -15.00 5.73 -0.70
C VAL A 109 -13.58 6.18 -0.94
N LEU A 110 -13.02 6.94 -0.01
CA LEU A 110 -11.63 7.35 -0.03
C LEU A 110 -10.86 6.61 1.03
N ILE A 111 -9.74 6.01 0.65
CA ILE A 111 -8.81 5.40 1.60
C ILE A 111 -7.53 6.23 1.67
N TYR A 112 -7.00 6.36 2.87
CA TYR A 112 -5.71 6.99 3.13
C TYR A 112 -4.64 5.93 3.21
N ILE A 113 -3.58 6.12 2.45
CA ILE A 113 -2.47 5.19 2.30
C ILE A 113 -1.18 5.88 2.76
N MET A 114 -0.45 5.24 3.68
CA MET A 114 0.90 5.64 4.03
C MET A 114 1.90 4.75 3.32
N MET A 115 2.85 5.35 2.61
CA MET A 115 3.93 4.62 1.96
C MET A 115 4.96 4.12 2.97
N LEU A 116 5.37 2.86 2.83
CA LEU A 116 6.27 2.14 3.72
C LEU A 116 7.61 1.80 3.07
N GLY A 117 7.67 1.86 1.75
CA GLY A 117 8.87 1.51 1.00
C GLY A 117 8.61 1.24 -0.46
N MET A 118 9.57 0.56 -1.09
CA MET A 118 9.52 0.18 -2.50
C MET A 118 9.94 -1.27 -2.68
N VAL A 119 9.42 -1.92 -3.70
CA VAL A 119 9.82 -3.24 -4.15
C VAL A 119 10.07 -3.22 -5.66
N GLU A 120 11.14 -3.85 -6.10
CA GLU A 120 11.43 -4.07 -7.52
C GLU A 120 11.21 -5.55 -7.85
N ILE A 121 10.47 -5.78 -8.91
CA ILE A 121 10.12 -7.12 -9.38
C ILE A 121 10.64 -7.26 -10.81
N ALA A 122 11.41 -8.31 -11.07
CA ALA A 122 11.82 -8.69 -12.41
C ALA A 122 11.45 -10.15 -12.68
N PRO A 123 11.18 -10.52 -13.94
CA PRO A 123 10.99 -11.91 -14.29
C PRO A 123 12.29 -12.70 -14.09
N ASP A 124 12.18 -13.89 -13.52
CA ASP A 124 13.28 -14.85 -13.47
C ASP A 124 13.50 -15.51 -14.85
N ALA A 125 14.50 -16.38 -14.95
CA ALA A 125 14.79 -17.13 -16.19
C ALA A 125 13.62 -18.01 -16.65
N GLY A 126 12.64 -18.30 -15.80
CA GLY A 126 11.42 -19.05 -16.10
C GLY A 126 10.20 -18.16 -16.39
N GLY A 127 10.36 -16.83 -16.37
CA GLY A 127 9.27 -15.86 -16.57
C GLY A 127 8.41 -15.61 -15.33
N ASN A 128 8.78 -16.15 -14.15
CA ASN A 128 8.04 -15.89 -12.92
C ASN A 128 8.50 -14.58 -12.30
N ALA A 129 7.56 -13.84 -11.73
CA ALA A 129 7.85 -12.60 -11.01
C ALA A 129 8.72 -12.90 -9.76
N ASN A 130 9.91 -12.29 -9.70
CA ASN A 130 10.83 -12.44 -8.57
C ASN A 130 11.19 -11.08 -8.01
N VAL A 131 11.14 -10.95 -6.68
CA VAL A 131 11.56 -9.74 -5.98
C VAL A 131 13.09 -9.62 -6.06
N VAL A 132 13.55 -8.54 -6.66
CA VAL A 132 14.98 -8.25 -6.88
C VAL A 132 15.52 -7.35 -5.78
N SER A 133 14.73 -6.34 -5.38
CA SER A 133 15.12 -5.34 -4.39
C SER A 133 13.95 -4.96 -3.51
N VAL A 134 14.22 -4.70 -2.24
CA VAL A 134 13.27 -4.15 -1.27
C VAL A 134 13.93 -3.03 -0.50
N THR A 135 13.28 -1.87 -0.45
CA THR A 135 13.71 -0.72 0.34
C THR A 135 12.59 -0.31 1.28
N HIS A 136 12.88 -0.27 2.58
CA HIS A 136 11.93 0.21 3.60
C HIS A 136 12.15 1.68 3.91
N GLY A 137 11.08 2.40 4.19
CA GLY A 137 11.10 3.81 4.55
C GLY A 137 10.40 4.70 3.53
N ILE A 138 10.89 5.91 3.36
CA ILE A 138 10.30 6.88 2.45
C ILE A 138 10.70 6.54 1.01
N PRO A 139 9.74 6.31 0.09
CA PRO A 139 10.06 6.13 -1.32
C PRO A 139 10.80 7.34 -1.89
N LEU A 140 11.75 7.11 -2.80
CA LEU A 140 12.48 8.19 -3.45
C LEU A 140 11.62 8.96 -4.47
N VAL A 141 10.62 8.30 -5.03
CA VAL A 141 9.78 8.81 -6.12
C VAL A 141 8.36 8.99 -5.61
N SER A 142 7.74 10.11 -5.97
CA SER A 142 6.32 10.37 -5.71
C SER A 142 5.45 9.57 -6.68
N LEU A 143 4.27 9.18 -6.21
CA LEU A 143 3.25 8.60 -7.08
C LEU A 143 2.58 9.69 -7.92
N GLU A 144 2.09 9.28 -9.08
CA GLU A 144 1.33 10.13 -9.98
C GLU A 144 -0.18 10.06 -9.67
N LEU A 145 -0.90 11.14 -9.98
CA LEU A 145 -2.37 11.12 -9.97
C LEU A 145 -2.87 10.11 -11.01
N GLY A 146 -3.91 9.37 -10.65
CA GLY A 146 -4.48 8.34 -11.50
C GLY A 146 -3.74 7.01 -11.47
N SER A 147 -2.64 6.89 -10.72
CA SER A 147 -1.97 5.59 -10.52
C SER A 147 -2.90 4.60 -9.86
N GLU A 148 -2.95 3.38 -10.39
CA GLU A 148 -3.77 2.30 -9.85
C GLU A 148 -3.20 1.73 -8.56
N VAL A 149 -4.09 1.46 -7.62
CA VAL A 149 -3.77 0.86 -6.32
C VAL A 149 -4.26 -0.57 -6.31
N GLU A 150 -3.38 -1.50 -5.94
CA GLU A 150 -3.67 -2.92 -5.85
C GLU A 150 -3.45 -3.44 -4.43
N THR A 151 -4.27 -4.41 -4.01
CA THR A 151 -4.04 -5.13 -2.76
C THR A 151 -2.87 -6.08 -2.91
N MET A 152 -2.00 -6.17 -1.91
CA MET A 152 -0.93 -7.16 -1.87
C MET A 152 -1.43 -8.49 -1.31
N SER A 153 -0.96 -9.58 -1.91
CA SER A 153 -1.16 -10.94 -1.38
C SER A 153 -0.26 -11.19 -0.15
N ASP A 154 -0.55 -12.25 0.60
CA ASP A 154 0.26 -12.63 1.77
C ASP A 154 1.70 -13.02 1.36
N GLU A 155 1.89 -13.57 0.17
CA GLU A 155 3.20 -13.88 -0.41
C GLU A 155 4.00 -12.60 -0.73
N GLU A 156 3.34 -11.59 -1.31
CA GLU A 156 3.96 -10.30 -1.62
C GLU A 156 4.31 -9.54 -0.33
N VAL A 157 3.42 -9.54 0.67
CA VAL A 157 3.71 -8.97 1.99
C VAL A 157 4.88 -9.69 2.65
N SER A 158 4.93 -11.02 2.53
CA SER A 158 6.04 -11.81 3.05
C SER A 158 7.35 -11.48 2.33
N ALA A 159 7.33 -11.35 1.01
CA ALA A 159 8.51 -10.98 0.22
C ALA A 159 9.02 -9.58 0.57
N PHE A 160 8.12 -8.62 0.81
CA PHE A 160 8.47 -7.26 1.23
C PHE A 160 9.18 -7.24 2.60
N HIS A 161 8.82 -8.13 3.52
CA HIS A 161 9.39 -8.18 4.87
C HIS A 161 10.59 -9.11 5.02
N TYR A 162 10.88 -9.95 4.03
CA TYR A 162 12.07 -10.80 4.07
C TYR A 162 13.26 -10.11 3.44
N PHE A 163 14.20 -9.70 4.29
CA PHE A 163 15.49 -9.22 3.86
C PHE A 163 16.40 -10.41 3.52
N ARG A 164 17.00 -10.39 2.33
CA ARG A 164 18.12 -11.27 1.97
C ARG A 164 19.39 -10.48 2.17
N ASP A 165 20.17 -10.84 3.16
CA ASP A 165 21.53 -10.28 3.27
C ASP A 165 22.36 -10.85 2.11
N PRO A 166 22.90 -10.02 1.20
CA PRO A 166 23.72 -10.49 0.08
C PRO A 166 25.10 -10.97 0.51
N VAL A 167 25.43 -11.00 1.83
CA VAL A 167 26.80 -11.01 2.30
C VAL A 167 27.30 -12.35 2.84
N GLU A 168 28.53 -12.58 2.45
CA GLU A 168 29.75 -13.11 3.09
C GLU A 168 29.89 -14.58 3.34
N SER A 169 28.87 -15.40 3.43
CA SER A 169 29.16 -16.80 3.72
C SER A 169 28.03 -17.75 3.34
N GLY A 170 27.85 -18.08 2.10
CA GLY A 170 27.16 -19.32 1.64
C GLY A 170 25.84 -19.76 2.28
N ARG A 171 25.37 -19.09 3.32
CA ARG A 171 24.10 -19.30 4.00
C ARG A 171 23.22 -18.07 3.79
N GLN A 172 22.26 -18.19 2.88
CA GLN A 172 21.20 -17.18 2.70
C GLN A 172 20.31 -17.17 3.96
N GLN A 173 20.66 -16.36 4.93
CA GLN A 173 19.83 -16.19 6.11
C GLN A 173 18.80 -15.08 5.78
N ARG A 174 17.51 -15.42 5.88
CA ARG A 174 16.42 -14.49 5.70
C ARG A 174 16.04 -13.90 7.05
N TYR A 175 16.07 -12.59 7.15
CA TYR A 175 15.66 -11.87 8.37
C TYR A 175 14.34 -11.17 8.14
N LEU A 176 13.50 -11.15 9.17
CA LEU A 176 12.33 -10.28 9.20
C LEU A 176 12.78 -8.82 9.35
N HIS A 177 12.44 -7.99 8.39
CA HIS A 177 12.80 -6.57 8.36
C HIS A 177 11.55 -5.70 8.42
N MET A 178 11.56 -4.70 9.31
CA MET A 178 10.51 -3.70 9.50
C MET A 178 11.13 -2.29 9.58
N GLY A 179 12.04 -1.98 8.65
CA GLY A 179 12.79 -0.71 8.64
C GLY A 179 11.93 0.54 8.46
N TYR A 180 10.66 0.38 8.09
CA TYR A 180 9.68 1.47 8.00
C TYR A 180 9.08 1.88 9.37
N LEU A 181 9.25 1.09 10.43
CA LEU A 181 8.64 1.40 11.74
C LEU A 181 9.03 2.79 12.29
N PRO A 182 10.31 3.21 12.29
CA PRO A 182 10.68 4.55 12.73
C PRO A 182 9.94 5.64 11.96
N HIS A 183 9.75 5.42 10.66
CA HIS A 183 9.04 6.33 9.78
C HIS A 183 7.55 6.47 10.16
N ILE A 184 6.84 5.37 10.41
CA ILE A 184 5.45 5.41 10.88
C ILE A 184 5.34 6.16 12.21
N LEU A 185 6.25 5.87 13.15
CA LEU A 185 6.23 6.42 14.51
C LEU A 185 6.47 7.93 14.57
N THR A 186 7.09 8.52 13.54
CA THR A 186 7.31 9.96 13.46
C THR A 186 6.11 10.74 12.91
N GLN A 187 5.13 10.05 12.35
CA GLN A 187 3.95 10.70 11.78
C GLN A 187 2.91 11.03 12.86
N ARG A 188 2.27 12.20 12.69
CA ARG A 188 1.25 12.69 13.63
C ARG A 188 -0.15 12.31 13.15
N SER A 189 -0.55 11.08 13.43
CA SER A 189 -1.94 10.66 13.24
C SER A 189 -2.36 9.74 14.39
N SER A 190 -3.57 9.94 14.90
CA SER A 190 -4.11 9.14 16.00
C SER A 190 -4.34 7.67 15.64
N LEU A 191 -4.48 7.36 14.34
CA LEU A 191 -4.74 6.00 13.86
C LEU A 191 -3.47 5.19 13.59
N LEU A 192 -2.33 5.84 13.35
CA LEU A 192 -1.08 5.15 13.01
C LEU A 192 -0.58 4.17 14.07
N PRO A 193 -0.71 4.47 15.38
CA PRO A 193 -0.38 3.49 16.40
C PRO A 193 -1.21 2.20 16.26
N MET A 194 -2.49 2.32 15.96
CA MET A 194 -3.38 1.16 15.79
C MET A 194 -3.06 0.39 14.51
N VAL A 195 -2.73 1.11 13.42
CA VAL A 195 -2.24 0.49 12.18
C VAL A 195 -0.97 -0.30 12.44
N THR A 196 -0.03 0.24 13.20
CA THR A 196 1.22 -0.45 13.54
C THR A 196 0.95 -1.76 14.29
N LEU A 197 0.04 -1.75 15.27
CA LEU A 197 -0.37 -2.99 15.95
C LEU A 197 -1.00 -3.98 14.97
N ARG A 198 -1.84 -3.49 14.05
CA ARG A 198 -2.49 -4.34 13.05
C ARG A 198 -1.49 -4.96 12.08
N ILE A 199 -0.47 -4.19 11.66
CA ILE A 199 0.64 -4.71 10.87
C ILE A 199 1.35 -5.84 11.62
N ILE A 200 1.69 -5.64 12.89
CA ILE A 200 2.37 -6.66 13.71
C ILE A 200 1.50 -7.92 13.82
N ASP A 201 0.17 -7.79 14.03
CA ASP A 201 -0.75 -8.93 14.07
C ASP A 201 -0.74 -9.73 12.77
N GLN A 202 -0.67 -9.05 11.62
CA GLN A 202 -0.57 -9.70 10.32
C GLN A 202 0.77 -10.42 10.16
N LEU A 203 1.87 -9.78 10.57
CA LEU A 203 3.20 -10.38 10.51
C LEU A 203 3.35 -11.58 11.46
N GLU A 204 2.71 -11.57 12.65
CA GLU A 204 2.67 -12.73 13.54
C GLU A 204 2.04 -13.95 12.86
N ARG A 205 1.04 -13.76 12.00
CA ARG A 205 0.41 -14.84 11.22
C ARG A 205 1.29 -15.33 10.07
N LEU A 206 1.95 -14.41 9.38
CA LEU A 206 2.79 -14.72 8.23
C LEU A 206 4.15 -15.32 8.61
N PHE A 207 4.67 -14.96 9.79
CA PHE A 207 6.00 -15.34 10.26
C PHE A 207 5.97 -16.02 11.63
N PRO A 208 5.38 -17.22 11.74
CA PRO A 208 5.26 -17.94 13.02
C PRO A 208 6.63 -18.24 13.66
N GLN A 209 7.69 -18.37 12.87
CA GLN A 209 9.06 -18.54 13.36
C GLN A 209 9.63 -17.31 14.08
N ASN A 210 9.04 -16.12 13.86
CA ASN A 210 9.46 -14.84 14.46
C ASN A 210 8.52 -14.36 15.57
N LEU A 211 7.55 -15.17 16.01
CA LEU A 211 6.53 -14.79 17.01
C LEU A 211 7.12 -14.19 18.27
N ALA A 212 8.21 -14.74 18.80
CA ALA A 212 8.83 -14.24 20.02
C ALA A 212 9.33 -12.79 19.86
N LEU A 213 9.95 -12.49 18.72
CA LEU A 213 10.43 -11.14 18.39
C LEU A 213 9.25 -10.18 18.19
N LEU A 214 8.29 -10.56 17.39
CA LEU A 214 7.11 -9.73 17.09
C LEU A 214 6.29 -9.44 18.34
N SER A 215 6.09 -10.43 19.21
CA SER A 215 5.37 -10.24 20.48
C SER A 215 6.10 -9.29 21.45
N ILE A 216 7.45 -9.26 21.43
CA ILE A 216 8.23 -8.29 22.22
C ILE A 216 8.01 -6.88 21.65
N VAL A 217 8.14 -6.71 20.33
CA VAL A 217 7.92 -5.43 19.65
C VAL A 217 6.52 -4.91 19.91
N LYS A 218 5.50 -5.75 19.74
CA LYS A 218 4.09 -5.43 19.98
C LYS A 218 3.83 -4.96 21.41
N ARG A 219 4.36 -5.69 22.41
CA ARG A 219 4.21 -5.34 23.82
C ARG A 219 4.88 -4.03 24.18
N ASN A 220 6.11 -3.81 23.71
CA ASN A 220 6.83 -2.56 23.93
C ASN A 220 6.09 -1.38 23.30
N PHE A 221 5.56 -1.57 22.08
CA PHE A 221 4.80 -0.55 21.41
C PHE A 221 3.47 -0.23 22.12
N ALA A 222 2.71 -1.25 22.48
CA ALA A 222 1.46 -1.09 23.22
C ALA A 222 1.67 -0.41 24.61
N TRP A 223 2.80 -0.67 25.25
CA TRP A 223 3.16 -0.01 26.52
C TRP A 223 3.45 1.48 26.31
N ARG A 224 4.22 1.86 25.29
CA ARG A 224 4.47 3.28 24.94
C ARG A 224 3.17 4.04 24.70
N LEU A 225 2.24 3.46 23.94
CA LEU A 225 0.94 4.08 23.70
C LEU A 225 0.16 4.36 24.97
N LYS A 226 0.18 3.43 25.94
CA LYS A 226 -0.49 3.64 27.24
C LYS A 226 0.13 4.78 28.03
N VAL A 227 1.45 4.89 28.00
CA VAL A 227 2.17 5.96 28.74
C VAL A 227 1.90 7.33 28.11
N GLU A 228 1.92 7.43 26.78
CA GLU A 228 1.68 8.69 26.06
C GLU A 228 0.22 9.18 26.17
N THR A 229 -0.75 8.28 26.40
CA THR A 229 -2.16 8.65 26.60
C THR A 229 -2.52 9.00 28.05
N THR A 230 -1.62 8.76 29.01
CA THR A 230 -1.88 8.97 30.45
C THR A 230 -1.13 10.19 31.02
N GLY A 231 -0.28 10.85 30.25
CA GLY A 231 0.46 12.07 30.59
C GLY A 231 -0.06 13.26 29.82
#